data_f6ae250647ec0fab21d4bc8e7155a25a
#
_entry.id   f6ae250647ec0fab21d4bc8e7155a25a
#
_cell.length_a   1.000
_cell.length_b   1.000
_cell.length_c   1.000
_cell.angle_alpha   90.00
_cell.angle_beta   90.00
_cell.angle_gamma   90.00
#
_symmetry.space_group_name_H-M   'P 1'
#
loop_
_entity.id
_entity.type
_entity.pdbx_description
1 polymer ?
#
loop_
_entity_poly.entity_id
_entity_poly.type
_entity_poly.pdbx_seq_one_letter_code
_entity_poly.pdbx_strand_id
1 'polypeptide(L)'
;MKKIIRVFIVLLAYVFMSVSYCYAAEKVRVVEGLIQHVTADSIEVRNKYYNISGVPLKDASGRNLTKAYLKPGKKVEIYFQGNKITTILIHEYMVE
;
A
#
# COMPACT_ATOMS: atom_id res chain seq x y z
N MET A 1 -49.70 -12.52 4.89
CA MET A 1 -48.76 -12.03 5.92
C MET A 1 -47.47 -12.85 5.93
N LYS A 2 -47.51 -14.16 5.78
CA LYS A 2 -46.28 -14.97 5.77
C LYS A 2 -45.36 -14.66 4.57
N LYS A 3 -45.90 -14.22 3.45
CA LYS A 3 -45.14 -13.87 2.25
C LYS A 3 -44.32 -12.60 2.42
N ILE A 4 -44.78 -11.65 3.22
CA ILE A 4 -44.07 -10.39 3.47
C ILE A 4 -42.83 -10.63 4.29
N ILE A 5 -42.88 -11.53 5.26
CA ILE A 5 -41.73 -11.85 6.13
C ILE A 5 -40.61 -12.51 5.32
N ARG A 6 -40.94 -13.39 4.37
CA ARG A 6 -39.94 -14.02 3.50
C ARG A 6 -39.22 -13.03 2.60
N VAL A 7 -39.95 -12.09 2.03
CA VAL A 7 -39.38 -11.03 1.20
C VAL A 7 -38.47 -10.15 2.03
N PHE A 8 -38.83 -9.87 3.27
CA PHE A 8 -38.02 -9.08 4.17
C PHE A 8 -36.68 -9.73 4.50
N ILE A 9 -36.67 -11.03 4.73
CA ILE A 9 -35.46 -11.78 5.03
C ILE A 9 -34.52 -11.82 3.83
N VAL A 10 -35.04 -11.97 2.62
CA VAL A 10 -34.25 -11.95 1.40
C VAL A 10 -33.62 -10.59 1.17
N LEU A 11 -34.34 -9.52 1.40
CA LEU A 11 -33.82 -8.15 1.29
C LEU A 11 -32.71 -7.89 2.30
N LEU A 12 -32.84 -8.34 3.52
CA LEU A 12 -31.79 -8.22 4.54
C LEU A 12 -30.53 -8.96 4.14
N ALA A 13 -30.65 -10.16 3.57
CA ALA A 13 -29.52 -10.92 3.10
C ALA A 13 -28.78 -10.20 1.97
N TYR A 14 -29.47 -9.54 1.07
CA TYR A 14 -28.87 -8.73 0.01
C TYR A 14 -28.07 -7.56 0.55
N VAL A 15 -28.57 -6.88 1.54
CA VAL A 15 -27.88 -5.75 2.17
C VAL A 15 -26.61 -6.20 2.84
N PHE A 16 -26.61 -7.32 3.53
CA PHE A 16 -25.42 -7.88 4.16
C PHE A 16 -24.35 -8.27 3.15
N MET A 17 -24.72 -8.84 2.03
CA MET A 17 -23.77 -9.21 0.97
C MET A 17 -23.11 -7.99 0.34
N SER A 18 -23.84 -6.90 0.14
CA SER A 18 -23.30 -5.66 -0.41
C SER A 18 -22.23 -5.04 0.47
N VAL A 19 -22.43 -5.07 1.78
CA VAL A 19 -21.47 -4.52 2.74
C VAL A 19 -20.19 -5.34 2.75
N SER A 20 -20.26 -6.65 2.61
CA SER A 20 -19.08 -7.53 2.57
C SER A 20 -18.16 -7.22 1.39
N TYR A 21 -18.70 -6.86 0.25
CA TYR A 21 -17.89 -6.51 -0.92
C TYR A 21 -17.10 -5.23 -0.74
N CYS A 22 -17.63 -4.25 -0.04
CA CYS A 22 -16.91 -3.00 0.20
C CYS A 22 -15.69 -3.16 1.09
N TYR A 23 -15.72 -4.09 2.03
CA TYR A 23 -14.58 -4.31 2.93
C TYR A 23 -13.45 -5.12 2.31
N ALA A 24 -13.71 -5.90 1.29
CA ALA A 24 -12.70 -6.73 0.65
C ALA A 24 -11.85 -5.96 -0.36
N ALA A 25 -12.24 -4.75 -0.74
CA ALA A 25 -11.71 -4.13 -1.94
C ALA A 25 -10.35 -3.46 -1.78
N GLU A 26 -9.99 -2.92 -0.60
CA GLU A 26 -8.74 -2.16 -0.51
C GLU A 26 -8.14 -2.20 0.88
N LYS A 27 -7.04 -2.92 1.02
CA LYS A 27 -6.20 -2.81 2.21
C LYS A 27 -4.96 -2.01 1.86
N VAL A 28 -4.83 -0.85 2.47
CA VAL A 28 -3.60 -0.07 2.39
C VAL A 28 -2.67 -0.55 3.49
N ARG A 29 -1.45 -0.89 3.11
CA ARG A 29 -0.42 -1.35 4.04
C ARG A 29 0.83 -0.50 3.83
N VAL A 30 1.52 -0.18 4.92
CA VAL A 30 2.75 0.60 4.87
C VAL A 30 3.87 -0.22 5.49
N VAL A 31 4.99 -0.33 4.78
CA VAL A 31 6.21 -0.97 5.29
C VAL A 31 7.26 0.12 5.44
N GLU A 32 7.73 0.32 6.67
CA GLU A 32 8.81 1.27 6.97
C GLU A 32 10.10 0.53 7.19
N GLY A 33 11.21 1.14 6.81
CA GLY A 33 12.53 0.61 7.11
C GLY A 33 13.63 1.37 6.41
N LEU A 34 14.86 0.95 6.68
CA LEU A 34 16.03 1.50 6.01
C LEU A 34 16.37 0.67 4.77
N ILE A 35 16.78 1.34 3.73
CA ILE A 35 17.25 0.67 2.52
C ILE A 35 18.58 -0.03 2.82
N GLN A 36 18.66 -1.32 2.57
CA GLN A 36 19.85 -2.13 2.76
C GLN A 36 20.67 -2.25 1.46
N HIS A 37 19.97 -2.49 0.35
CA HIS A 37 20.57 -2.58 -0.97
C HIS A 37 19.66 -1.95 -2.01
N VAL A 38 20.26 -1.45 -3.09
CA VAL A 38 19.55 -0.87 -4.23
C VAL A 38 20.03 -1.55 -5.48
N THR A 39 19.10 -2.04 -6.30
CA THR A 39 19.38 -2.57 -7.63
C THR A 39 18.74 -1.68 -8.69
N ALA A 40 18.85 -2.04 -9.96
CA ALA A 40 18.28 -1.23 -11.05
C ALA A 40 16.76 -1.03 -10.92
N ASP A 41 16.03 -2.03 -10.43
CA ASP A 41 14.58 -2.01 -10.37
C ASP A 41 13.99 -2.46 -9.02
N SER A 42 14.84 -2.66 -8.01
CA SER A 42 14.41 -3.17 -6.70
C SER A 42 15.20 -2.51 -5.57
N ILE A 43 14.60 -2.51 -4.39
CA ILE A 43 15.29 -2.13 -3.16
C ILE A 43 15.10 -3.21 -2.12
N GLU A 44 16.09 -3.39 -1.27
CA GLU A 44 16.00 -4.30 -0.12
C GLU A 44 15.71 -3.51 1.14
N VAL A 45 14.60 -3.84 1.79
CA VAL A 45 14.19 -3.25 3.07
C VAL A 45 13.76 -4.39 3.99
N ARG A 46 14.27 -4.41 5.20
CA ARG A 46 13.96 -5.45 6.19
C ARG A 46 14.20 -6.87 5.67
N ASN A 47 15.32 -7.06 4.98
CA ASN A 47 15.73 -8.35 4.41
C ASN A 47 14.78 -8.89 3.33
N LYS A 48 14.02 -7.99 2.69
CA LYS A 48 13.12 -8.36 1.62
C LYS A 48 13.28 -7.41 0.44
N TYR A 49 13.30 -7.96 -0.78
CA TYR A 49 13.38 -7.15 -1.98
C TYR A 49 12.00 -6.75 -2.46
N TYR A 50 11.88 -5.47 -2.83
CA TYR A 50 10.66 -4.90 -3.38
C TYR A 50 10.93 -4.35 -4.77
N ASN A 51 10.15 -4.79 -5.74
CA ASN A 51 10.25 -4.28 -7.11
C ASN A 51 9.63 -2.88 -7.16
N ILE A 52 10.42 -1.90 -7.56
CA ILE A 52 10.01 -0.49 -7.61
C ILE A 52 9.91 0.04 -9.03
N SER A 53 9.97 -0.84 -10.04
CA SER A 53 9.87 -0.45 -11.43
C SER A 53 8.53 0.22 -11.70
N GLY A 54 8.56 1.46 -12.22
CA GLY A 54 7.35 2.24 -12.48
C GLY A 54 6.63 2.82 -11.27
N VAL A 55 7.18 2.62 -10.07
CA VAL A 55 6.58 3.16 -8.84
C VAL A 55 7.02 4.61 -8.64
N PRO A 56 6.08 5.55 -8.39
CA PRO A 56 6.46 6.92 -8.11
C PRO A 56 7.19 7.06 -6.77
N LEU A 57 8.28 7.81 -6.78
CA LEU A 57 9.09 8.09 -5.61
C LEU A 57 8.83 9.54 -5.18
N LYS A 58 8.52 9.74 -3.90
CA LYS A 58 8.22 11.06 -3.37
C LYS A 58 8.95 11.30 -2.07
N ASP A 59 9.18 12.58 -1.74
CA ASP A 59 9.70 12.95 -0.43
C ASP A 59 8.56 13.24 0.55
N ALA A 60 8.91 13.60 1.79
CA ALA A 60 7.91 13.90 2.82
C ALA A 60 7.05 15.11 2.50
N SER A 61 7.51 16.00 1.62
CA SER A 61 6.74 17.18 1.19
C SER A 61 5.89 16.90 -0.05
N GLY A 62 5.95 15.70 -0.61
CA GLY A 62 5.16 15.31 -1.77
C GLY A 62 5.81 15.58 -3.12
N ARG A 63 7.07 16.00 -3.14
CA ARG A 63 7.80 16.22 -4.39
C ARG A 63 8.21 14.90 -5.02
N ASN A 64 8.15 14.83 -6.34
CA ASN A 64 8.62 13.67 -7.07
C ASN A 64 10.15 13.60 -7.03
N LEU A 65 10.65 12.42 -6.68
CA LEU A 65 12.09 12.16 -6.63
C LEU A 65 12.49 11.16 -7.71
N THR A 66 13.78 11.17 -8.04
CA THR A 66 14.36 10.21 -8.99
C THR A 66 14.99 9.04 -8.24
N LYS A 67 15.35 7.99 -8.98
CA LYS A 67 16.04 6.82 -8.40
C LYS A 67 17.39 7.17 -7.78
N ALA A 68 17.97 8.29 -8.13
CA ALA A 68 19.22 8.75 -7.55
C ALA A 68 19.15 8.98 -6.04
N TYR A 69 17.96 9.22 -5.53
CA TYR A 69 17.73 9.40 -4.10
C TYR A 69 17.65 8.09 -3.32
N LEU A 70 17.54 6.97 -4.00
CA LEU A 70 17.52 5.66 -3.37
C LEU A 70 18.94 5.23 -3.05
N LYS A 71 19.32 5.30 -1.79
CA LYS A 71 20.65 4.92 -1.33
C LYS A 71 20.54 4.08 -0.07
N PRO A 72 21.47 3.13 0.15
CA PRO A 72 21.51 2.39 1.40
C PRO A 72 21.59 3.32 2.60
N GLY A 73 20.86 3.00 3.66
CA GLY A 73 20.80 3.80 4.87
C GLY A 73 19.69 4.83 4.90
N LYS A 74 19.03 5.09 3.77
CA LYS A 74 17.89 6.01 3.75
C LYS A 74 16.65 5.34 4.27
N LYS A 75 15.84 6.07 5.04
CA LYS A 75 14.56 5.58 5.53
C LYS A 75 13.49 5.76 4.48
N VAL A 76 12.73 4.72 4.24
CA VAL A 76 11.62 4.75 3.26
C VAL A 76 10.34 4.19 3.88
N GLU A 77 9.22 4.64 3.34
CA GLU A 77 7.91 4.08 3.61
C GLU A 77 7.35 3.58 2.29
N ILE A 78 7.07 2.29 2.21
CA ILE A 78 6.52 1.66 1.02
C ILE A 78 5.03 1.49 1.21
N TYR A 79 4.24 2.14 0.36
CA TYR A 79 2.78 2.06 0.42
C TYR A 79 2.28 0.99 -0.54
N PHE A 80 1.49 0.06 0.02
CA PHE A 80 0.86 -1.01 -0.75
C PHE A 80 -0.64 -0.79 -0.81
N GLN A 81 -1.20 -1.14 -1.95
CA GLN A 81 -2.63 -1.31 -2.10
C GLN A 81 -2.86 -2.76 -2.54
N GLY A 82 -3.38 -3.59 -1.62
CA GLY A 82 -3.39 -5.03 -1.82
C GLY A 82 -1.98 -5.58 -1.88
N ASN A 83 -1.62 -6.24 -2.97
CA ASN A 83 -0.29 -6.79 -3.21
C ASN A 83 0.59 -5.90 -4.08
N LYS A 84 0.12 -4.72 -4.44
CA LYS A 84 0.80 -3.83 -5.36
C LYS A 84 1.39 -2.63 -4.63
N ILE A 85 2.63 -2.28 -4.97
CA ILE A 85 3.27 -1.07 -4.45
C ILE A 85 2.74 0.12 -5.26
N THR A 86 2.17 1.10 -4.56
CA THR A 86 1.60 2.29 -5.21
C THR A 86 2.50 3.49 -5.14
N THR A 87 3.24 3.65 -4.06
CA THR A 87 4.12 4.81 -3.86
C THR A 87 5.20 4.45 -2.87
N ILE A 88 6.37 5.09 -3.01
CA ILE A 88 7.45 5.00 -2.02
C ILE A 88 7.77 6.40 -1.57
N LEU A 89 7.70 6.63 -0.26
CA LEU A 89 8.08 7.87 0.38
C LEU A 89 9.50 7.74 0.89
N ILE A 90 10.37 8.66 0.48
CA ILE A 90 11.78 8.66 0.90
C ILE A 90 11.99 9.82 1.86
N HIS A 91 12.53 9.51 3.03
CA HIS A 91 12.90 10.52 4.00
C HIS A 91 14.30 11.05 3.69
N GLU A 92 14.39 12.31 3.34
CA GLU A 92 15.68 12.93 3.01
C GLU A 92 16.56 13.13 4.24
N TYR A 93 15.94 13.28 5.39
CA TYR A 93 16.68 13.51 6.63
C TYR A 93 16.94 12.19 7.31
N MET A 94 18.21 11.89 7.47
CA MET A 94 18.64 10.89 8.42
C MET A 94 18.57 11.53 9.79
N VAL A 95 17.50 11.30 10.51
CA VAL A 95 17.44 11.72 11.91
C VAL A 95 18.29 10.75 12.70
N GLU A 96 19.37 11.27 13.17
CA GLU A 96 20.25 10.51 14.03
C GLU A 96 19.70 10.41 15.44
#